data_ec8fab6535525c5db2065fd3181bac5d
#
_entry.id   ec8fab6535525c5db2065fd3181bac5d
#
_cell.length_a   1.000
_cell.length_b   1.000
_cell.length_c   1.000
_cell.angle_alpha   90.00
_cell.angle_beta   90.00
_cell.angle_gamma   90.00
#
_symmetry.space_group_name_H-M   'P 1'
#
loop_
_entity.id
_entity.type
_entity.pdbx_description
1 polymer ?
#
loop_
_entity_poly.entity_id
_entity_poly.type
_entity_poly.pdbx_seq_one_letter_code
_entity_poly.pdbx_strand_id
1 'polypeptide(L)'
;MIFEEKQKSQPINKRQVMDAFNKVRSNKGSSGVDKLSIQEVQSRPMKYLYPVWNRLASGSYFPKPVREVEIPKTDGRKRKLGIPTVQDRTAQMVIREELEQTVDVQFSKNSFGYRPNKSAHHAIKQCRENCMKMDWAIDLDIKSFFDEIDHDLMLKALGHFTKEKHIHLYVKRWLETSVQKKDGTIHPRIKGTPQGGVISPLLANIFLHVVFDKWIEKHHPEVKFERYADDIIIHCQNFKQAMRTLEAVKARLKQCKLQIKEGKSNIVYCKRNQKKHPPFKVHYVTFDFLGFTFKPRMVKGYYGNFHLGFTPSISRKSQKRINQTLFKLKLHRMVHLRLPDLAGIIADKVRGWIYYYGKVRMSELHYVFRFLNMRLAKWVRNKYRRFRRKHWFYAYKWLRETAKQYPNMFVHWRYGFKP
;
A
#
# COMPACT_ATOMS: atom_id res chain seq x y z
N MET A 1 -1.50 55.26 -2.55
CA MET A 1 -1.18 54.35 -3.66
C MET A 1 -1.48 52.91 -3.20
N ILE A 2 -2.64 52.40 -3.58
CA ILE A 2 -3.00 51.00 -3.36
C ILE A 2 -2.19 50.24 -4.39
N PHE A 3 -1.15 49.49 -3.95
CA PHE A 3 -0.46 48.57 -4.83
C PHE A 3 -1.46 47.46 -5.13
N GLU A 4 -2.10 47.47 -6.29
CA GLU A 4 -2.78 46.30 -6.86
C GLU A 4 -1.76 45.19 -6.92
N GLU A 5 -1.95 44.13 -6.07
CA GLU A 5 -1.17 42.91 -6.21
C GLU A 5 -1.44 42.39 -7.63
N LYS A 6 -0.44 42.49 -8.52
CA LYS A 6 -0.54 41.94 -9.88
C LYS A 6 -1.03 40.50 -9.77
N GLN A 7 -2.24 40.29 -10.25
CA GLN A 7 -2.87 38.99 -10.21
C GLN A 7 -1.96 37.96 -10.91
N LYS A 8 -1.50 36.97 -10.19
CA LYS A 8 -0.62 35.91 -10.72
C LYS A 8 -1.39 35.10 -11.75
N SER A 9 -0.69 34.57 -12.76
CA SER A 9 -1.32 33.86 -13.89
C SER A 9 -2.00 32.53 -13.51
N GLN A 10 -1.66 31.97 -12.33
CA GLN A 10 -2.24 30.71 -11.84
C GLN A 10 -2.96 30.93 -10.50
N PRO A 11 -4.09 30.26 -10.23
CA PRO A 11 -4.93 30.45 -9.04
C PRO A 11 -4.36 29.76 -7.79
N ILE A 12 -3.08 29.99 -7.48
CA ILE A 12 -2.38 29.36 -6.35
C ILE A 12 -1.97 30.46 -5.36
N ASN A 13 -2.43 30.36 -4.12
CA ASN A 13 -2.12 31.32 -3.07
C ASN A 13 -1.06 30.80 -2.06
N LYS A 14 -0.51 31.71 -1.25
CA LYS A 14 0.54 31.42 -0.25
C LYS A 14 0.07 30.43 0.81
N ARG A 15 -1.21 30.49 1.23
CA ARG A 15 -1.79 29.64 2.25
C ARG A 15 -1.84 28.19 1.80
N GLN A 16 -2.26 27.92 0.55
CA GLN A 16 -2.26 26.58 -0.03
C GLN A 16 -0.87 25.93 0.03
N VAL A 17 0.19 26.68 -0.26
CA VAL A 17 1.57 26.17 -0.20
C VAL A 17 2.00 25.87 1.24
N MET A 18 1.61 26.69 2.22
CA MET A 18 1.89 26.44 3.62
C MET A 18 1.13 25.22 4.15
N ASP A 19 -0.15 25.08 3.82
CA ASP A 19 -0.97 23.94 4.21
C ASP A 19 -0.45 22.64 3.59
N ALA A 20 -0.07 22.66 2.33
CA ALA A 20 0.59 21.56 1.62
C ALA A 20 1.91 21.15 2.29
N PHE A 21 2.74 22.14 2.68
CA PHE A 21 3.97 21.86 3.44
C PHE A 21 3.69 21.20 4.78
N ASN A 22 2.68 21.65 5.53
CA ASN A 22 2.30 21.05 6.82
C ASN A 22 1.93 19.56 6.66
N LYS A 23 1.23 19.20 5.57
CA LYS A 23 0.93 17.80 5.23
C LYS A 23 2.18 17.00 4.85
N VAL A 24 3.09 17.57 4.06
CA VAL A 24 4.39 16.96 3.74
C VAL A 24 5.23 16.74 4.99
N ARG A 25 5.24 17.69 5.91
CA ARG A 25 5.94 17.62 7.20
C ARG A 25 5.42 16.48 8.07
N SER A 26 4.10 16.32 8.19
CA SER A 26 3.48 15.27 9.02
C SER A 26 3.83 13.86 8.53
N ASN A 27 4.02 13.67 7.23
CA ASN A 27 4.39 12.40 6.62
C ASN A 27 5.88 12.05 6.80
N LYS A 28 6.70 12.99 7.31
CA LYS A 28 8.15 12.85 7.45
C LYS A 28 8.80 12.51 6.09
N GLY A 29 10.00 12.05 6.06
CA GLY A 29 10.62 11.57 4.82
C GLY A 29 12.02 12.16 4.61
N SER A 30 12.79 11.50 3.75
CA SER A 30 14.17 11.86 3.44
C SER A 30 14.26 13.09 2.55
N SER A 31 15.40 13.77 2.58
CA SER A 31 15.74 14.84 1.64
C SER A 31 15.88 14.33 0.19
N GLY A 32 15.65 15.21 -0.77
CA GLY A 32 15.87 14.95 -2.20
C GLY A 32 17.34 15.09 -2.63
N VAL A 33 17.55 15.46 -3.89
CA VAL A 33 18.90 15.70 -4.47
C VAL A 33 19.61 16.90 -3.85
N ASP A 34 18.85 17.88 -3.35
CA ASP A 34 19.36 19.09 -2.72
C ASP A 34 19.77 18.92 -1.25
N LYS A 35 19.59 17.69 -0.70
CA LYS A 35 19.88 17.34 0.69
C LYS A 35 19.11 18.19 1.72
N LEU A 36 18.19 19.08 1.29
CA LEU A 36 17.40 19.92 2.18
C LEU A 36 16.41 19.09 3.00
N SER A 37 16.50 19.18 4.32
CA SER A 37 15.63 18.46 5.25
C SER A 37 14.31 19.21 5.50
N ILE A 38 13.30 18.48 6.01
CA ILE A 38 12.02 19.07 6.43
C ILE A 38 12.22 20.07 7.57
N GLN A 39 13.14 19.77 8.51
CA GLN A 39 13.45 20.63 9.65
C GLN A 39 14.04 21.96 9.19
N GLU A 40 14.94 21.97 8.20
CA GLU A 40 15.52 23.20 7.64
C GLU A 40 14.46 24.05 6.93
N VAL A 41 13.54 23.44 6.17
CA VAL A 41 12.42 24.17 5.56
C VAL A 41 11.51 24.75 6.65
N GLN A 42 11.26 24.00 7.72
CA GLN A 42 10.42 24.45 8.83
C GLN A 42 11.04 25.60 9.61
N SER A 43 12.37 25.63 9.77
CA SER A 43 13.06 26.71 10.50
C SER A 43 13.08 28.03 9.73
N ARG A 44 12.98 28.02 8.41
CA ARG A 44 13.03 29.21 7.54
C ARG A 44 12.00 29.11 6.41
N PRO A 45 10.68 29.04 6.72
CA PRO A 45 9.64 28.74 5.73
C PRO A 45 9.58 29.80 4.62
N MET A 46 9.71 31.08 4.94
CA MET A 46 9.70 32.15 3.93
C MET A 46 10.82 32.00 2.90
N LYS A 47 12.03 31.63 3.33
CA LYS A 47 13.17 31.42 2.44
C LYS A 47 12.91 30.31 1.42
N TYR A 48 12.25 29.22 1.81
CA TYR A 48 12.11 28.02 1.01
C TYR A 48 10.75 27.86 0.33
N LEU A 49 9.66 28.32 0.97
CA LEU A 49 8.30 28.13 0.45
C LEU A 49 7.80 29.31 -0.38
N TYR A 50 8.27 30.55 -0.08
CA TYR A 50 7.92 31.71 -0.91
C TYR A 50 8.34 31.53 -2.39
N PRO A 51 9.57 31.09 -2.71
CA PRO A 51 9.94 30.78 -4.09
C PRO A 51 9.08 29.69 -4.74
N VAL A 52 8.63 28.67 -3.97
CA VAL A 52 7.72 27.63 -4.47
C VAL A 52 6.39 28.25 -4.87
N TRP A 53 5.76 29.01 -3.97
CA TRP A 53 4.53 29.73 -4.26
C TRP A 53 4.68 30.66 -5.47
N ASN A 54 5.68 31.53 -5.46
CA ASN A 54 5.87 32.52 -6.50
C ASN A 54 6.01 31.91 -7.90
N ARG A 55 6.78 30.81 -8.01
CA ARG A 55 6.98 30.09 -9.26
C ARG A 55 5.73 29.27 -9.66
N LEU A 56 5.04 28.64 -8.72
CA LEU A 56 3.77 27.97 -9.02
C LEU A 56 2.72 28.96 -9.52
N ALA A 57 2.55 30.08 -8.82
CA ALA A 57 1.57 31.11 -9.17
C ALA A 57 1.88 31.81 -10.48
N SER A 58 3.13 31.85 -10.91
CA SER A 58 3.55 32.48 -12.22
C SER A 58 3.68 31.46 -13.36
N GLY A 59 3.46 30.15 -13.13
CA GLY A 59 3.67 29.15 -14.17
C GLY A 59 5.13 28.76 -14.41
N SER A 60 6.09 29.33 -13.67
CA SER A 60 7.54 29.15 -13.89
C SER A 60 8.17 28.07 -12.99
N TYR A 61 7.38 27.27 -12.28
CA TYR A 61 7.92 26.21 -11.43
C TYR A 61 8.39 25.01 -12.27
N PHE A 62 9.66 24.63 -12.12
CA PHE A 62 10.25 23.42 -12.68
C PHE A 62 10.76 22.53 -11.55
N PRO A 63 10.41 21.23 -11.55
CA PRO A 63 10.88 20.28 -10.54
C PRO A 63 12.37 20.00 -10.71
N LYS A 64 13.07 19.74 -9.60
CA LYS A 64 14.42 19.21 -9.59
C LYS A 64 14.41 17.71 -9.88
N PRO A 65 15.53 17.12 -10.36
CA PRO A 65 15.64 15.68 -10.52
C PRO A 65 15.26 14.91 -9.24
N VAL A 66 14.60 13.78 -9.37
CA VAL A 66 14.30 12.91 -8.23
C VAL A 66 15.53 12.07 -7.88
N ARG A 67 15.83 11.93 -6.59
CA ARG A 67 16.94 11.09 -6.11
C ARG A 67 16.53 9.62 -6.10
N GLU A 68 17.22 8.77 -6.88
CA GLU A 68 16.97 7.34 -6.91
C GLU A 68 17.48 6.65 -5.63
N VAL A 69 16.65 5.84 -5.00
CA VAL A 69 17.00 4.98 -3.87
C VAL A 69 16.46 3.58 -4.13
N GLU A 70 17.31 2.57 -3.97
CA GLU A 70 16.92 1.18 -4.11
C GLU A 70 16.51 0.58 -2.77
N ILE A 71 15.29 0.02 -2.72
CA ILE A 71 14.78 -0.72 -1.56
C ILE A 71 14.66 -2.20 -1.90
N PRO A 72 15.19 -3.11 -1.06
CA PRO A 72 15.08 -4.54 -1.32
C PRO A 72 13.62 -5.02 -1.21
N LYS A 73 13.17 -5.80 -2.19
CA LYS A 73 11.91 -6.53 -2.14
C LYS A 73 12.07 -7.86 -1.41
N THR A 74 10.95 -8.44 -0.98
CA THR A 74 10.93 -9.76 -0.30
C THR A 74 11.37 -10.93 -1.18
N ASP A 75 11.37 -10.74 -2.50
CA ASP A 75 11.80 -11.72 -3.51
C ASP A 75 13.27 -11.55 -3.95
N GLY A 76 14.06 -10.75 -3.21
CA GLY A 76 15.47 -10.48 -3.50
C GLY A 76 15.72 -9.40 -4.56
N ARG A 77 14.70 -9.01 -5.34
CA ARG A 77 14.80 -7.90 -6.30
C ARG A 77 14.81 -6.56 -5.59
N LYS A 78 15.22 -5.52 -6.28
CA LYS A 78 15.20 -4.15 -5.77
C LYS A 78 14.04 -3.37 -6.37
N ARG A 79 13.43 -2.48 -5.58
CA ARG A 79 12.49 -1.47 -6.04
C ARG A 79 13.20 -0.13 -6.07
N LYS A 80 13.13 0.55 -7.19
CA LYS A 80 13.66 1.90 -7.35
C LYS A 80 12.60 2.90 -6.88
N LEU A 81 12.96 3.73 -5.91
CA LEU A 81 12.13 4.86 -5.48
C LEU A 81 12.79 6.16 -5.96
N GLY A 82 11.98 7.07 -6.48
CA GLY A 82 12.41 8.43 -6.78
C GLY A 82 11.96 9.37 -5.66
N ILE A 83 12.90 9.94 -4.92
CA ILE A 83 12.61 10.86 -3.81
C ILE A 83 12.70 12.30 -4.33
N PRO A 84 11.55 13.02 -4.47
CA PRO A 84 11.55 14.44 -4.81
C PRO A 84 12.10 15.28 -3.66
N THR A 85 12.53 16.53 -3.95
CA THR A 85 12.89 17.51 -2.91
C THR A 85 11.70 17.84 -2.00
N VAL A 86 11.94 18.43 -0.84
CA VAL A 86 10.86 18.88 0.05
C VAL A 86 9.98 19.93 -0.66
N GLN A 87 10.61 20.82 -1.42
CA GLN A 87 9.92 21.84 -2.21
C GLN A 87 9.05 21.22 -3.30
N ASP A 88 9.56 20.22 -4.04
CA ASP A 88 8.77 19.52 -5.06
C ASP A 88 7.61 18.74 -4.44
N ARG A 89 7.82 18.07 -3.30
CA ARG A 89 6.73 17.41 -2.58
C ARG A 89 5.63 18.37 -2.16
N THR A 90 6.03 19.59 -1.73
CA THR A 90 5.08 20.66 -1.37
C THR A 90 4.31 21.14 -2.61
N ALA A 91 5.01 21.41 -3.72
CA ALA A 91 4.40 21.80 -4.99
C ALA A 91 3.41 20.72 -5.51
N GLN A 92 3.83 19.46 -5.49
CA GLN A 92 2.97 18.32 -5.86
C GLN A 92 1.74 18.20 -4.96
N MET A 93 1.88 18.50 -3.66
CA MET A 93 0.76 18.43 -2.71
C MET A 93 -0.29 19.50 -3.00
N VAL A 94 0.12 20.73 -3.37
CA VAL A 94 -0.82 21.79 -3.77
C VAL A 94 -1.70 21.33 -4.94
N ILE A 95 -1.08 20.88 -6.02
CA ILE A 95 -1.83 20.45 -7.22
C ILE A 95 -2.61 19.15 -6.97
N ARG A 96 -2.06 18.26 -6.15
CA ARG A 96 -2.78 17.02 -5.77
C ARG A 96 -4.08 17.33 -5.04
N GLU A 97 -4.08 18.25 -4.09
CA GLU A 97 -5.26 18.59 -3.29
C GLU A 97 -6.37 19.21 -4.14
N GLU A 98 -5.99 20.07 -5.05
CA GLU A 98 -6.93 20.68 -6.00
C GLU A 98 -7.53 19.60 -6.93
N LEU A 99 -6.67 18.77 -7.53
CA LEU A 99 -7.09 17.73 -8.46
C LEU A 99 -7.90 16.62 -7.77
N GLU A 100 -7.51 16.20 -6.56
CA GLU A 100 -8.15 15.09 -5.82
C GLU A 100 -9.62 15.39 -5.50
N GLN A 101 -9.96 16.64 -5.19
CA GLN A 101 -11.35 17.07 -4.92
C GLN A 101 -12.26 16.86 -6.15
N THR A 102 -11.74 17.13 -7.33
CA THR A 102 -12.49 17.02 -8.59
C THR A 102 -12.59 15.57 -9.08
N VAL A 103 -11.52 14.77 -8.91
CA VAL A 103 -11.45 13.46 -9.54
C VAL A 103 -11.95 12.32 -8.64
N ASP A 104 -11.81 12.41 -7.32
CA ASP A 104 -12.15 11.30 -6.43
C ASP A 104 -13.63 10.93 -6.48
N VAL A 105 -14.51 11.90 -6.63
CA VAL A 105 -15.97 11.69 -6.75
C VAL A 105 -16.36 10.93 -8.03
N GLN A 106 -15.52 11.00 -9.07
CA GLN A 106 -15.75 10.36 -10.35
C GLN A 106 -15.20 8.92 -10.41
N PHE A 107 -14.30 8.56 -9.47
CA PHE A 107 -13.70 7.23 -9.48
C PHE A 107 -14.71 6.11 -9.21
N SER A 108 -14.50 4.96 -9.83
CA SER A 108 -15.29 3.75 -9.58
C SER A 108 -15.37 3.46 -8.08
N LYS A 109 -16.56 3.06 -7.62
CA LYS A 109 -16.78 2.59 -6.24
C LYS A 109 -15.94 1.36 -5.88
N ASN A 110 -15.48 0.62 -6.89
CA ASN A 110 -14.67 -0.60 -6.79
C ASN A 110 -13.15 -0.30 -6.72
N SER A 111 -12.73 0.98 -6.79
CA SER A 111 -11.36 1.44 -6.59
C SER A 111 -11.15 1.92 -5.15
N PHE A 112 -10.14 1.41 -4.45
CA PHE A 112 -9.94 1.62 -3.01
C PHE A 112 -8.58 2.20 -2.64
N GLY A 113 -7.54 1.98 -3.47
CA GLY A 113 -6.17 2.39 -3.14
C GLY A 113 -5.95 3.90 -3.22
N TYR A 114 -5.25 4.46 -2.24
CA TYR A 114 -4.83 5.86 -2.19
C TYR A 114 -5.96 6.90 -2.32
N ARG A 115 -7.17 6.54 -1.89
CA ARG A 115 -8.34 7.41 -1.94
C ARG A 115 -8.79 7.86 -0.54
N PRO A 116 -9.31 9.09 -0.38
CA PRO A 116 -9.96 9.53 0.84
C PRO A 116 -11.09 8.57 1.25
N ASN A 117 -11.23 8.33 2.55
CA ASN A 117 -12.31 7.51 3.15
C ASN A 117 -12.40 6.06 2.64
N LYS A 118 -11.45 5.58 1.83
CA LYS A 118 -11.30 4.20 1.40
C LYS A 118 -10.11 3.54 2.13
N SER A 119 -10.16 2.22 2.27
CA SER A 119 -9.11 1.47 2.96
C SER A 119 -8.92 0.08 2.37
N ALA A 120 -7.78 -0.54 2.67
CA ALA A 120 -7.52 -1.94 2.33
C ALA A 120 -8.60 -2.88 2.90
N HIS A 121 -9.12 -2.59 4.10
CA HIS A 121 -10.19 -3.40 4.70
C HIS A 121 -11.51 -3.32 3.92
N HIS A 122 -11.84 -2.17 3.32
CA HIS A 122 -13.01 -2.05 2.45
C HIS A 122 -12.86 -2.93 1.20
N ALA A 123 -11.68 -2.91 0.56
CA ALA A 123 -11.38 -3.78 -0.59
C ALA A 123 -11.45 -5.26 -0.22
N ILE A 124 -10.87 -5.66 0.91
CA ILE A 124 -10.86 -7.04 1.40
C ILE A 124 -12.28 -7.51 1.72
N LYS A 125 -13.11 -6.66 2.34
CA LYS A 125 -14.52 -6.96 2.64
C LYS A 125 -15.30 -7.24 1.35
N GLN A 126 -15.20 -6.34 0.37
CA GLN A 126 -15.89 -6.49 -0.91
C GLN A 126 -15.39 -7.73 -1.67
N CYS A 127 -14.07 -7.95 -1.73
CA CYS A 127 -13.48 -9.13 -2.35
C CYS A 127 -14.01 -10.44 -1.71
N ARG A 128 -14.09 -10.48 -0.37
CA ARG A 128 -14.68 -11.62 0.35
C ARG A 128 -16.14 -11.85 -0.05
N GLU A 129 -16.95 -10.78 -0.12
CA GLU A 129 -18.37 -10.87 -0.51
C GLU A 129 -18.53 -11.37 -1.94
N ASN A 130 -17.68 -10.92 -2.88
CA ASN A 130 -17.69 -11.36 -4.26
C ASN A 130 -17.20 -12.81 -4.41
N CYS A 131 -16.16 -13.24 -3.68
CA CYS A 131 -15.74 -14.64 -3.62
C CYS A 131 -16.83 -15.59 -3.06
N MET A 132 -17.79 -15.07 -2.29
CA MET A 132 -18.93 -15.86 -1.80
C MET A 132 -20.09 -15.94 -2.81
N LYS A 133 -20.09 -15.10 -3.84
CA LYS A 133 -21.13 -15.05 -4.88
C LYS A 133 -20.68 -15.66 -6.20
N MET A 134 -19.40 -15.56 -6.53
CA MET A 134 -18.81 -15.97 -7.80
C MET A 134 -17.78 -17.08 -7.61
N ASP A 135 -17.78 -18.06 -8.53
CA ASP A 135 -16.96 -19.26 -8.38
C ASP A 135 -15.51 -19.08 -8.87
N TRP A 136 -15.22 -18.02 -9.61
CA TRP A 136 -13.91 -17.79 -10.21
C TRP A 136 -13.41 -16.38 -9.93
N ALA A 137 -12.12 -16.26 -9.71
CA ALA A 137 -11.44 -14.98 -9.56
C ALA A 137 -10.20 -14.93 -10.47
N ILE A 138 -9.95 -13.77 -11.07
CA ILE A 138 -8.71 -13.48 -11.80
C ILE A 138 -7.87 -12.60 -10.88
N ASP A 139 -6.72 -13.10 -10.44
CA ASP A 139 -5.69 -12.34 -9.73
C ASP A 139 -4.79 -11.70 -10.78
N LEU A 140 -4.84 -10.38 -10.93
CA LEU A 140 -4.18 -9.63 -12.00
C LEU A 140 -3.03 -8.79 -11.45
N ASP A 141 -1.81 -9.02 -11.92
CA ASP A 141 -0.59 -8.24 -11.61
C ASP A 141 -0.10 -7.52 -12.88
N ILE A 142 -0.10 -6.18 -12.89
CA ILE A 142 0.43 -5.36 -13.99
C ILE A 142 1.95 -5.27 -13.85
N LYS A 143 2.66 -5.52 -14.96
CA LYS A 143 4.13 -5.47 -14.97
C LYS A 143 4.64 -4.04 -14.82
N SER A 144 5.41 -3.77 -13.74
CA SER A 144 6.08 -2.48 -13.52
C SER A 144 5.20 -1.25 -13.74
N PHE A 145 3.93 -1.30 -13.32
CA PHE A 145 2.89 -0.34 -13.67
C PHE A 145 3.36 1.13 -13.59
N PHE A 146 3.90 1.56 -12.46
CA PHE A 146 4.36 2.95 -12.27
C PHE A 146 5.48 3.37 -13.21
N ASP A 147 6.29 2.44 -13.67
CA ASP A 147 7.44 2.70 -14.54
C ASP A 147 7.07 2.65 -16.04
N GLU A 148 5.91 2.08 -16.38
CA GLU A 148 5.46 1.85 -17.76
C GLU A 148 4.34 2.79 -18.22
N ILE A 149 3.80 3.66 -17.35
CA ILE A 149 2.75 4.63 -17.74
C ILE A 149 3.26 5.51 -18.87
N ASP A 150 2.59 5.48 -20.02
CA ASP A 150 2.87 6.37 -21.14
C ASP A 150 2.40 7.80 -20.82
N HIS A 151 3.27 8.80 -21.04
CA HIS A 151 3.00 10.19 -20.66
C HIS A 151 1.85 10.81 -21.46
N ASP A 152 1.76 10.54 -22.79
CA ASP A 152 0.71 11.09 -23.65
C ASP A 152 -0.64 10.51 -23.27
N LEU A 153 -0.70 9.19 -23.04
CA LEU A 153 -1.92 8.53 -22.57
C LEU A 153 -2.33 9.00 -21.17
N MET A 154 -1.36 9.28 -20.29
CA MET A 154 -1.63 9.84 -18.97
C MET A 154 -2.24 11.24 -19.07
N LEU A 155 -1.67 12.11 -19.91
CA LEU A 155 -2.19 13.46 -20.11
C LEU A 155 -3.57 13.45 -20.81
N LYS A 156 -3.81 12.51 -21.73
CA LYS A 156 -5.15 12.27 -22.30
C LYS A 156 -6.14 11.84 -21.21
N ALA A 157 -5.76 10.89 -20.35
CA ALA A 157 -6.59 10.45 -19.23
C ALA A 157 -6.90 11.60 -18.26
N LEU A 158 -5.91 12.46 -17.93
CA LEU A 158 -6.11 13.63 -17.11
C LEU A 158 -7.13 14.62 -17.73
N GLY A 159 -7.09 14.80 -19.05
CA GLY A 159 -8.01 15.67 -19.79
C GLY A 159 -9.48 15.28 -19.73
N HIS A 160 -9.80 14.05 -19.32
CA HIS A 160 -11.19 13.63 -19.04
C HIS A 160 -11.71 14.16 -17.70
N PHE A 161 -10.84 14.57 -16.79
CA PHE A 161 -11.20 15.02 -15.44
C PHE A 161 -11.09 16.51 -15.24
N THR A 162 -10.11 17.16 -15.87
CA THR A 162 -9.88 18.59 -15.74
C THR A 162 -9.35 19.19 -17.04
N LYS A 163 -9.76 20.43 -17.30
CA LYS A 163 -9.23 21.26 -18.41
C LYS A 163 -8.31 22.36 -17.90
N GLU A 164 -8.04 22.41 -16.59
CA GLU A 164 -7.23 23.43 -15.95
C GLU A 164 -5.79 23.37 -16.49
N LYS A 165 -5.39 24.44 -17.22
CA LYS A 165 -4.08 24.51 -17.92
C LYS A 165 -2.89 24.37 -16.96
N HIS A 166 -2.98 24.95 -15.76
CA HIS A 166 -1.89 24.87 -14.77
C HIS A 166 -1.72 23.44 -14.23
N ILE A 167 -2.79 22.67 -14.02
CA ILE A 167 -2.71 21.28 -13.60
C ILE A 167 -2.00 20.47 -14.68
N HIS A 168 -2.42 20.58 -15.93
CA HIS A 168 -1.77 19.90 -17.06
C HIS A 168 -0.28 20.27 -17.18
N LEU A 169 0.05 21.56 -17.05
CA LEU A 169 1.42 22.06 -17.12
C LEU A 169 2.31 21.38 -16.05
N TYR A 170 1.87 21.38 -14.80
CA TYR A 170 2.68 20.83 -13.72
C TYR A 170 2.73 19.30 -13.73
N VAL A 171 1.62 18.63 -14.03
CA VAL A 171 1.62 17.17 -14.19
C VAL A 171 2.60 16.74 -15.28
N LYS A 172 2.58 17.39 -16.45
CA LYS A 172 3.54 17.13 -17.53
C LYS A 172 4.99 17.26 -17.03
N ARG A 173 5.33 18.38 -16.38
CA ARG A 173 6.69 18.62 -15.84
C ARG A 173 7.12 17.56 -14.84
N TRP A 174 6.21 17.06 -13.98
CA TRP A 174 6.54 16.00 -13.02
C TRP A 174 6.66 14.61 -13.67
N LEU A 175 5.92 14.32 -14.71
CA LEU A 175 6.09 13.11 -15.50
C LEU A 175 7.46 13.07 -16.17
N GLU A 176 7.89 14.18 -16.73
CA GLU A 176 9.18 14.36 -17.44
C GLU A 176 10.37 14.57 -16.51
N THR A 177 10.14 14.69 -15.19
CA THR A 177 11.22 14.96 -14.21
C THR A 177 12.30 13.88 -14.28
N SER A 178 13.55 14.31 -14.51
CA SER A 178 14.73 13.45 -14.57
C SER A 178 15.02 12.74 -13.25
N VAL A 179 15.79 11.64 -13.33
CA VAL A 179 16.20 10.82 -12.19
C VAL A 179 17.72 10.96 -12.00
N GLN A 180 18.13 11.33 -10.79
CA GLN A 180 19.54 11.28 -10.40
C GLN A 180 19.84 9.96 -9.71
N LYS A 181 20.78 9.20 -10.27
CA LYS A 181 21.30 7.95 -9.70
C LYS A 181 22.30 8.21 -8.58
N LYS A 182 22.74 7.14 -7.91
CA LYS A 182 23.72 7.22 -6.81
C LYS A 182 25.09 7.75 -7.22
N ASP A 183 25.49 7.51 -8.45
CA ASP A 183 26.73 8.00 -9.05
C ASP A 183 26.69 9.48 -9.46
N GLY A 184 25.55 10.15 -9.26
CA GLY A 184 25.31 11.54 -9.63
C GLY A 184 24.82 11.73 -11.06
N THR A 185 24.80 10.71 -11.91
CA THR A 185 24.31 10.82 -13.29
C THR A 185 22.82 11.12 -13.34
N ILE A 186 22.44 11.98 -14.29
CA ILE A 186 21.04 12.39 -14.50
C ILE A 186 20.52 11.72 -15.76
N HIS A 187 19.41 11.01 -15.61
CA HIS A 187 18.73 10.33 -16.71
C HIS A 187 17.36 10.95 -16.97
N PRO A 188 17.04 11.28 -18.22
CA PRO A 188 15.72 11.78 -18.57
C PRO A 188 14.66 10.67 -18.35
N ARG A 189 13.45 11.08 -18.06
CA ARG A 189 12.29 10.19 -17.95
C ARG A 189 11.38 10.39 -19.15
N ILE A 190 11.20 9.35 -19.93
CA ILE A 190 10.35 9.35 -21.14
C ILE A 190 9.03 8.60 -20.94
N LYS A 191 8.89 7.85 -19.84
CA LYS A 191 7.68 7.13 -19.43
C LYS A 191 7.67 6.89 -17.92
N GLY A 192 6.52 6.56 -17.40
CA GLY A 192 6.31 6.25 -15.98
C GLY A 192 6.21 7.50 -15.10
N THR A 193 5.91 7.26 -13.83
CA THR A 193 5.87 8.29 -12.78
C THR A 193 6.75 7.87 -11.60
N PRO A 194 7.42 8.83 -10.90
CA PRO A 194 8.32 8.48 -9.79
C PRO A 194 7.60 7.70 -8.69
N GLN A 195 8.06 6.48 -8.38
CA GLN A 195 7.58 5.76 -7.20
C GLN A 195 8.10 6.48 -5.95
N GLY A 196 7.28 7.31 -5.33
CA GLY A 196 7.62 8.16 -4.18
C GLY A 196 7.25 9.64 -4.36
N GLY A 197 6.79 10.02 -5.54
CA GLY A 197 6.13 11.32 -5.76
C GLY A 197 4.81 11.40 -5.00
N VAL A 198 4.47 12.59 -4.50
CA VAL A 198 3.23 12.84 -3.74
C VAL A 198 2.00 12.72 -4.62
N ILE A 199 2.08 13.16 -5.87
CA ILE A 199 0.96 13.13 -6.83
C ILE A 199 0.87 11.78 -7.57
N SER A 200 1.95 10.98 -7.64
CA SER A 200 2.02 9.76 -8.43
C SER A 200 0.90 8.74 -8.15
N PRO A 201 0.47 8.50 -6.88
CA PRO A 201 -0.64 7.60 -6.60
C PRO A 201 -1.98 8.09 -7.17
N LEU A 202 -2.23 9.39 -7.18
CA LEU A 202 -3.44 9.97 -7.76
C LEU A 202 -3.44 9.83 -9.29
N LEU A 203 -2.31 10.16 -9.94
CA LEU A 203 -2.13 9.98 -11.39
C LEU A 203 -2.31 8.51 -11.80
N ALA A 204 -1.76 7.58 -11.03
CA ALA A 204 -1.95 6.15 -11.21
C ALA A 204 -3.42 5.74 -11.17
N ASN A 205 -4.19 6.30 -10.23
CA ASN A 205 -5.63 6.05 -10.14
C ASN A 205 -6.41 6.69 -11.29
N ILE A 206 -6.07 7.90 -11.72
CA ILE A 206 -6.67 8.56 -12.90
C ILE A 206 -6.46 7.68 -14.13
N PHE A 207 -5.24 7.22 -14.35
CA PHE A 207 -4.89 6.40 -15.51
C PHE A 207 -5.68 5.08 -15.52
N LEU A 208 -5.63 4.31 -14.42
CA LEU A 208 -6.34 3.03 -14.34
C LEU A 208 -7.86 3.18 -14.33
N HIS A 209 -8.39 4.30 -13.87
CA HIS A 209 -9.82 4.55 -13.95
C HIS A 209 -10.30 4.60 -15.41
N VAL A 210 -9.56 5.28 -16.28
CA VAL A 210 -9.89 5.37 -17.72
C VAL A 210 -9.53 4.07 -18.47
N VAL A 211 -8.35 3.51 -18.20
CA VAL A 211 -7.83 2.35 -18.91
C VAL A 211 -8.56 1.07 -18.53
N PHE A 212 -8.89 0.91 -17.24
CA PHE A 212 -9.43 -0.34 -16.71
C PHE A 212 -10.85 -0.17 -16.12
N ASP A 213 -11.05 0.69 -15.10
CA ASP A 213 -12.31 0.72 -14.34
C ASP A 213 -13.51 1.02 -15.24
N LYS A 214 -13.48 2.12 -15.98
CA LYS A 214 -14.55 2.51 -16.91
C LYS A 214 -14.72 1.52 -18.05
N TRP A 215 -13.59 1.00 -18.56
CA TRP A 215 -13.60 0.06 -19.65
C TRP A 215 -14.26 -1.26 -19.25
N ILE A 216 -13.91 -1.84 -18.11
CA ILE A 216 -14.48 -3.12 -17.66
C ILE A 216 -15.95 -2.97 -17.27
N GLU A 217 -16.33 -1.86 -16.62
CA GLU A 217 -17.72 -1.57 -16.27
C GLU A 217 -18.61 -1.44 -17.51
N LYS A 218 -18.07 -0.93 -18.63
CA LYS A 218 -18.79 -0.77 -19.91
C LYS A 218 -18.87 -2.06 -20.71
N HIS A 219 -17.76 -2.81 -20.82
CA HIS A 219 -17.65 -3.95 -21.77
C HIS A 219 -17.88 -5.31 -21.10
N HIS A 220 -17.79 -5.38 -19.78
CA HIS A 220 -17.98 -6.59 -18.99
C HIS A 220 -18.82 -6.30 -17.73
N PRO A 221 -20.05 -5.76 -17.85
CA PRO A 221 -20.88 -5.37 -16.70
C PRO A 221 -21.27 -6.56 -15.81
N GLU A 222 -21.18 -7.77 -16.33
CA GLU A 222 -21.49 -9.03 -15.64
C GLU A 222 -20.43 -9.47 -14.64
N VAL A 223 -19.18 -8.96 -14.73
CA VAL A 223 -18.13 -9.27 -13.77
C VAL A 223 -18.14 -8.26 -12.62
N LYS A 224 -17.53 -8.64 -11.50
CA LYS A 224 -17.26 -7.73 -10.38
C LYS A 224 -15.76 -7.60 -10.19
N PHE A 225 -15.29 -6.50 -9.64
CA PHE A 225 -13.87 -6.34 -9.38
C PHE A 225 -13.60 -5.47 -8.15
N GLU A 226 -12.42 -5.59 -7.59
CA GLU A 226 -11.80 -4.68 -6.63
C GLU A 226 -10.42 -4.31 -7.13
N ARG A 227 -10.12 -3.02 -7.06
CA ARG A 227 -8.82 -2.48 -7.40
C ARG A 227 -8.22 -1.70 -6.23
N TYR A 228 -7.01 -2.04 -5.87
CA TYR A 228 -6.22 -1.27 -4.91
C TYR A 228 -4.90 -0.85 -5.58
N ALA A 229 -4.86 0.35 -6.16
CA ALA A 229 -3.81 0.79 -7.08
C ALA A 229 -3.69 -0.17 -8.28
N ASP A 230 -2.55 -0.82 -8.45
CA ASP A 230 -2.25 -1.81 -9.48
C ASP A 230 -2.62 -3.26 -9.10
N ASP A 231 -3.01 -3.51 -7.85
CA ASP A 231 -3.52 -4.81 -7.38
C ASP A 231 -5.01 -4.94 -7.74
N ILE A 232 -5.37 -5.89 -8.61
CA ILE A 232 -6.73 -6.04 -9.16
C ILE A 232 -7.20 -7.49 -9.00
N ILE A 233 -8.41 -7.67 -8.47
CA ILE A 233 -9.11 -8.96 -8.48
C ILE A 233 -10.41 -8.79 -9.27
N ILE A 234 -10.66 -9.69 -10.25
CA ILE A 234 -11.88 -9.70 -11.05
C ILE A 234 -12.62 -11.01 -10.78
N HIS A 235 -13.92 -10.94 -10.50
CA HIS A 235 -14.75 -12.09 -10.15
C HIS A 235 -15.67 -12.46 -11.31
N CYS A 236 -15.76 -13.76 -11.62
CA CYS A 236 -16.50 -14.34 -12.73
C CYS A 236 -17.37 -15.51 -12.25
N GLN A 237 -18.51 -15.73 -12.92
CA GLN A 237 -19.44 -16.82 -12.59
C GLN A 237 -18.89 -18.19 -12.96
N ASN A 238 -18.23 -18.29 -14.12
CA ASN A 238 -17.71 -19.54 -14.66
C ASN A 238 -16.32 -19.37 -15.29
N PHE A 239 -15.64 -20.48 -15.54
CA PHE A 239 -14.28 -20.50 -16.07
C PHE A 239 -14.18 -19.90 -17.48
N LYS A 240 -15.16 -20.19 -18.36
CA LYS A 240 -15.18 -19.65 -19.73
C LYS A 240 -15.25 -18.12 -19.71
N GLN A 241 -16.08 -17.55 -18.84
CA GLN A 241 -16.14 -16.10 -18.62
C GLN A 241 -14.80 -15.56 -18.13
N ALA A 242 -14.16 -16.21 -17.13
CA ALA A 242 -12.87 -15.79 -16.61
C ALA A 242 -11.77 -15.79 -17.69
N MET A 243 -11.71 -16.81 -18.54
CA MET A 243 -10.78 -16.87 -19.67
C MET A 243 -11.01 -15.73 -20.66
N ARG A 244 -12.26 -15.52 -21.10
CA ARG A 244 -12.61 -14.43 -22.01
C ARG A 244 -12.27 -13.05 -21.44
N THR A 245 -12.63 -12.82 -20.18
CA THR A 245 -12.35 -11.55 -19.50
C THR A 245 -10.84 -11.32 -19.35
N LEU A 246 -10.07 -12.34 -19.01
CA LEU A 246 -8.61 -12.22 -18.90
C LEU A 246 -7.98 -11.83 -20.24
N GLU A 247 -8.36 -12.49 -21.34
CA GLU A 247 -7.84 -12.18 -22.67
C GLU A 247 -8.27 -10.76 -23.14
N ALA A 248 -9.51 -10.36 -22.88
CA ALA A 248 -9.99 -9.02 -23.18
C ALA A 248 -9.22 -7.93 -22.39
N VAL A 249 -8.96 -8.17 -21.08
CA VAL A 249 -8.15 -7.27 -20.25
C VAL A 249 -6.71 -7.20 -20.74
N LYS A 250 -6.09 -8.33 -21.13
CA LYS A 250 -4.75 -8.35 -21.73
C LYS A 250 -4.69 -7.48 -22.99
N ALA A 251 -5.63 -7.67 -23.90
CA ALA A 251 -5.71 -6.88 -25.13
C ALA A 251 -5.89 -5.38 -24.84
N ARG A 252 -6.78 -5.04 -23.89
CA ARG A 252 -7.01 -3.65 -23.48
C ARG A 252 -5.76 -3.01 -22.87
N LEU A 253 -5.08 -3.68 -21.95
CA LEU A 253 -3.86 -3.16 -21.34
C LEU A 253 -2.75 -2.97 -22.38
N LYS A 254 -2.60 -3.90 -23.34
CA LYS A 254 -1.65 -3.78 -24.45
C LYS A 254 -1.93 -2.56 -25.33
N GLN A 255 -3.20 -2.25 -25.66
CA GLN A 255 -3.60 -1.02 -26.35
C GLN A 255 -3.18 0.24 -25.59
N CYS A 256 -3.15 0.18 -24.26
CA CYS A 256 -2.72 1.27 -23.38
C CYS A 256 -1.22 1.19 -23.02
N LYS A 257 -0.41 0.47 -23.77
CA LYS A 257 1.03 0.28 -23.61
C LYS A 257 1.42 -0.34 -22.26
N LEU A 258 0.50 -1.07 -21.62
CA LEU A 258 0.74 -1.85 -20.41
C LEU A 258 0.76 -3.35 -20.72
N GLN A 259 1.39 -4.11 -19.83
CA GLN A 259 1.46 -5.56 -19.91
C GLN A 259 1.09 -6.19 -18.58
N ILE A 260 0.40 -7.32 -18.61
CA ILE A 260 0.24 -8.14 -17.42
C ILE A 260 1.54 -8.91 -17.15
N LYS A 261 1.73 -9.28 -15.91
CA LYS A 261 2.86 -10.09 -15.52
C LYS A 261 2.50 -11.57 -15.68
N GLU A 262 2.97 -12.15 -16.77
CA GLU A 262 2.82 -13.58 -17.00
C GLU A 262 3.42 -14.40 -15.83
N GLY A 263 2.77 -15.50 -15.47
CA GLY A 263 3.14 -16.34 -14.32
C GLY A 263 2.75 -15.79 -12.94
N LYS A 264 2.15 -14.58 -12.86
CA LYS A 264 1.54 -14.07 -11.62
C LYS A 264 0.06 -13.75 -11.77
N SER A 265 -0.43 -13.57 -12.97
CA SER A 265 -1.86 -13.41 -13.23
C SER A 265 -2.50 -14.79 -13.44
N ASN A 266 -3.37 -15.18 -12.52
CA ASN A 266 -3.92 -16.53 -12.46
C ASN A 266 -5.44 -16.51 -12.38
N ILE A 267 -6.09 -17.52 -12.97
CA ILE A 267 -7.51 -17.79 -12.77
C ILE A 267 -7.63 -18.79 -11.61
N VAL A 268 -8.33 -18.37 -10.56
CA VAL A 268 -8.45 -19.08 -9.29
C VAL A 268 -9.88 -19.55 -9.08
N TYR A 269 -10.05 -20.81 -8.70
CA TYR A 269 -11.35 -21.36 -8.32
C TYR A 269 -11.66 -21.05 -6.84
N CYS A 270 -12.71 -20.30 -6.60
CA CYS A 270 -13.20 -19.95 -5.26
C CYS A 270 -14.06 -21.06 -4.67
N LYS A 271 -13.44 -22.21 -4.31
CA LYS A 271 -14.11 -23.40 -3.80
C LYS A 271 -14.88 -23.10 -2.51
N ARG A 272 -16.22 -23.17 -2.56
CA ARG A 272 -17.15 -22.90 -1.46
C ARG A 272 -18.00 -24.10 -1.06
N ASN A 273 -17.98 -25.17 -1.86
CA ASN A 273 -18.73 -26.39 -1.61
C ASN A 273 -17.79 -27.59 -1.75
N GLN A 274 -17.85 -28.51 -0.80
CA GLN A 274 -17.05 -29.72 -0.85
C GLN A 274 -17.45 -30.66 -2.00
N LYS A 275 -18.75 -30.69 -2.32
CA LYS A 275 -19.34 -31.56 -3.35
C LYS A 275 -19.25 -31.00 -4.77
N LYS A 276 -19.06 -29.68 -4.92
CA LYS A 276 -18.98 -29.04 -6.24
C LYS A 276 -17.53 -28.97 -6.71
N HIS A 277 -17.23 -29.73 -7.76
CA HIS A 277 -15.93 -29.71 -8.43
C HIS A 277 -16.11 -29.31 -9.90
N PRO A 278 -15.19 -28.51 -10.47
CA PRO A 278 -15.15 -28.29 -11.90
C PRO A 278 -14.87 -29.62 -12.63
N PRO A 279 -15.36 -29.80 -13.88
CA PRO A 279 -15.16 -31.03 -14.66
C PRO A 279 -13.72 -31.23 -15.16
N PHE A 280 -12.78 -30.36 -14.74
CA PHE A 280 -11.37 -30.38 -15.11
C PHE A 280 -10.48 -30.07 -13.93
N LYS A 281 -9.18 -30.39 -14.03
CA LYS A 281 -8.19 -30.13 -12.99
C LYS A 281 -7.95 -28.61 -12.83
N VAL A 282 -8.20 -28.11 -11.62
CA VAL A 282 -7.95 -26.71 -11.26
C VAL A 282 -6.54 -26.58 -10.68
N HIS A 283 -5.73 -25.69 -11.25
CA HIS A 283 -4.37 -25.46 -10.79
C HIS A 283 -4.29 -24.51 -9.60
N TYR A 284 -5.18 -23.50 -9.51
CA TYR A 284 -5.14 -22.47 -8.47
C TYR A 284 -6.46 -22.44 -7.69
N VAL A 285 -6.36 -22.60 -6.39
CA VAL A 285 -7.48 -22.52 -5.43
C VAL A 285 -7.20 -21.51 -4.32
N THR A 286 -6.22 -20.64 -4.51
CA THR A 286 -5.83 -19.58 -3.55
C THR A 286 -5.22 -18.42 -4.29
N PHE A 287 -5.42 -17.20 -3.75
CA PHE A 287 -4.69 -16.01 -4.19
C PHE A 287 -4.36 -15.11 -3.00
N ASP A 288 -3.36 -14.23 -3.17
CA ASP A 288 -2.97 -13.24 -2.17
C ASP A 288 -3.47 -11.85 -2.60
N PHE A 289 -4.19 -11.13 -1.73
CA PHE A 289 -4.62 -9.76 -1.95
C PHE A 289 -4.38 -8.92 -0.70
N LEU A 290 -3.66 -7.81 -0.82
CA LEU A 290 -3.36 -6.85 0.25
C LEU A 290 -2.78 -7.49 1.53
N GLY A 291 -1.92 -8.48 1.37
CA GLY A 291 -1.28 -9.18 2.50
C GLY A 291 -2.12 -10.26 3.16
N PHE A 292 -3.27 -10.59 2.59
CA PHE A 292 -4.12 -11.70 2.99
C PHE A 292 -4.13 -12.77 1.91
N THR A 293 -4.20 -14.05 2.33
CA THR A 293 -4.46 -15.19 1.44
C THR A 293 -5.93 -15.57 1.51
N PHE A 294 -6.60 -15.50 0.38
CA PHE A 294 -7.93 -16.03 0.15
C PHE A 294 -7.83 -17.50 -0.21
N LYS A 295 -8.53 -18.36 0.52
CA LYS A 295 -8.56 -19.82 0.26
C LYS A 295 -9.79 -20.49 0.90
N PRO A 296 -10.12 -21.74 0.51
CA PRO A 296 -11.15 -22.53 1.18
C PRO A 296 -10.82 -22.74 2.66
N ARG A 297 -11.80 -22.47 3.55
CA ARG A 297 -11.71 -22.72 5.00
C ARG A 297 -13.06 -23.07 5.57
N MET A 298 -13.06 -23.92 6.60
CA MET A 298 -14.26 -24.14 7.40
C MET A 298 -14.60 -22.85 8.18
N VAL A 299 -15.83 -22.43 8.05
CA VAL A 299 -16.37 -21.23 8.67
C VAL A 299 -17.61 -21.63 9.47
N LYS A 300 -17.71 -21.14 10.71
CA LYS A 300 -18.90 -21.34 11.55
C LYS A 300 -20.00 -20.39 11.06
N GLY A 301 -21.12 -20.94 10.64
CA GLY A 301 -22.31 -20.20 10.25
C GLY A 301 -23.02 -19.57 11.45
N TYR A 302 -24.04 -18.76 11.16
CA TYR A 302 -24.83 -18.04 12.17
C TYR A 302 -25.47 -19.03 13.18
N TYR A 303 -26.00 -20.14 12.70
CA TYR A 303 -26.64 -21.19 13.52
C TYR A 303 -25.67 -22.22 14.11
N GLY A 304 -24.36 -21.93 14.12
CA GLY A 304 -23.35 -22.80 14.73
C GLY A 304 -22.83 -23.94 13.83
N ASN A 305 -23.47 -24.23 12.70
CA ASN A 305 -23.01 -25.20 11.71
C ASN A 305 -21.73 -24.77 10.99
N PHE A 306 -20.91 -25.73 10.59
CA PHE A 306 -19.70 -25.44 9.81
C PHE A 306 -19.97 -25.64 8.32
N HIS A 307 -19.53 -24.70 7.51
CA HIS A 307 -19.57 -24.78 6.07
C HIS A 307 -18.23 -24.34 5.45
N LEU A 308 -17.97 -24.78 4.22
CA LEU A 308 -16.79 -24.37 3.49
C LEU A 308 -17.01 -22.98 2.91
N GLY A 309 -16.20 -22.01 3.29
CA GLY A 309 -16.20 -20.66 2.75
C GLY A 309 -14.85 -20.30 2.13
N PHE A 310 -14.86 -19.40 1.14
CA PHE A 310 -13.62 -18.87 0.55
C PHE A 310 -13.29 -17.53 1.22
N THR A 311 -12.37 -17.58 2.21
CA THR A 311 -12.19 -16.46 3.15
C THR A 311 -10.73 -16.02 3.30
N PRO A 312 -10.49 -14.71 3.57
CA PRO A 312 -9.16 -14.18 3.79
C PRO A 312 -8.60 -14.49 5.19
N SER A 313 -7.30 -14.67 5.28
CA SER A 313 -6.53 -14.58 6.51
C SER A 313 -5.13 -14.07 6.21
N ILE A 314 -4.37 -13.71 7.24
CA ILE A 314 -2.98 -13.22 7.07
C ILE A 314 -2.18 -14.16 6.17
N SER A 315 -1.53 -13.62 5.13
CA SER A 315 -0.74 -14.41 4.18
C SER A 315 0.57 -14.92 4.81
N ARG A 316 1.07 -16.05 4.29
CA ARG A 316 2.39 -16.59 4.71
C ARG A 316 3.51 -15.58 4.49
N LYS A 317 3.43 -14.77 3.41
CA LYS A 317 4.41 -13.69 3.13
C LYS A 317 4.37 -12.64 4.23
N SER A 318 3.16 -12.23 4.66
CA SER A 318 2.97 -11.26 5.74
C SER A 318 3.45 -11.82 7.08
N GLN A 319 3.14 -13.08 7.40
CA GLN A 319 3.65 -13.74 8.62
C GLN A 319 5.19 -13.78 8.65
N LYS A 320 5.82 -14.18 7.53
CA LYS A 320 7.30 -14.18 7.42
C LYS A 320 7.87 -12.78 7.63
N ARG A 321 7.27 -11.74 7.03
CA ARG A 321 7.71 -10.34 7.20
C ARG A 321 7.61 -9.87 8.66
N ILE A 322 6.53 -10.20 9.34
CA ILE A 322 6.36 -9.88 10.77
C ILE A 322 7.41 -10.62 11.60
N ASN A 323 7.59 -11.91 11.38
CA ASN A 323 8.58 -12.71 12.10
C ASN A 323 10.01 -12.22 11.87
N GLN A 324 10.34 -11.81 10.64
CA GLN A 324 11.63 -11.18 10.32
C GLN A 324 11.82 -9.85 11.07
N THR A 325 10.75 -9.04 11.17
CA THR A 325 10.79 -7.80 11.96
C THR A 325 11.05 -8.09 13.44
N LEU A 326 10.35 -9.05 14.03
CA LEU A 326 10.56 -9.49 15.41
C LEU A 326 11.97 -10.09 15.62
N PHE A 327 12.48 -10.80 14.62
CA PHE A 327 13.84 -11.36 14.68
C PHE A 327 14.90 -10.26 14.69
N LYS A 328 14.77 -9.26 13.81
CA LYS A 328 15.71 -8.12 13.69
C LYS A 328 15.74 -7.25 14.95
N LEU A 329 14.67 -7.17 15.71
CA LEU A 329 14.62 -6.44 16.99
C LEU A 329 15.56 -7.02 18.03
N LYS A 330 16.00 -8.29 17.92
CA LYS A 330 16.94 -8.97 18.83
C LYS A 330 16.53 -8.84 20.31
N LEU A 331 15.22 -8.85 20.62
CA LEU A 331 14.67 -8.67 21.97
C LEU A 331 15.41 -9.51 23.02
N HIS A 332 15.78 -10.74 22.69
CA HIS A 332 16.49 -11.67 23.58
C HIS A 332 17.89 -11.21 24.00
N ARG A 333 18.46 -10.18 23.37
CA ARG A 333 19.75 -9.57 23.72
C ARG A 333 19.61 -8.36 24.63
N MET A 334 18.40 -7.78 24.77
CA MET A 334 18.13 -6.57 25.57
C MET A 334 17.98 -6.93 27.06
N VAL A 335 18.95 -7.63 27.63
CA VAL A 335 18.90 -8.14 29.02
C VAL A 335 18.99 -7.04 30.09
N HIS A 336 19.47 -5.84 29.72
CA HIS A 336 19.50 -4.67 30.61
C HIS A 336 18.09 -4.10 30.84
N LEU A 337 17.16 -4.29 29.94
CA LEU A 337 15.78 -3.81 30.05
C LEU A 337 14.92 -4.71 30.95
N ARG A 338 13.84 -4.17 31.50
CA ARG A 338 12.80 -4.91 32.22
C ARG A 338 11.74 -5.40 31.20
N LEU A 339 10.87 -6.32 31.62
CA LEU A 339 9.82 -6.86 30.77
C LEU A 339 8.81 -5.80 30.26
N PRO A 340 8.37 -4.83 31.12
CA PRO A 340 7.52 -3.73 30.66
C PRO A 340 8.19 -2.83 29.62
N ASP A 341 9.51 -2.61 29.70
CA ASP A 341 10.25 -1.79 28.74
C ASP A 341 10.23 -2.45 27.35
N LEU A 342 10.40 -3.78 27.29
CA LEU A 342 10.25 -4.57 26.05
C LEU A 342 8.83 -4.48 25.50
N ALA A 343 7.81 -4.48 26.38
CA ALA A 343 6.42 -4.33 25.95
C ALA A 343 6.20 -2.97 25.28
N GLY A 344 6.77 -1.89 25.81
CA GLY A 344 6.74 -0.56 25.21
C GLY A 344 7.36 -0.52 23.81
N ILE A 345 8.57 -1.09 23.66
CA ILE A 345 9.32 -1.12 22.38
C ILE A 345 8.51 -1.75 21.23
N ILE A 346 7.71 -2.78 21.51
CA ILE A 346 6.97 -3.51 20.47
C ILE A 346 5.50 -3.11 20.37
N ALA A 347 4.98 -2.32 21.31
CA ALA A 347 3.55 -2.03 21.45
C ALA A 347 2.91 -1.51 20.18
N ASP A 348 3.50 -0.50 19.53
CA ASP A 348 2.92 0.11 18.31
C ASP A 348 2.90 -0.85 17.14
N LYS A 349 3.95 -1.64 16.97
CA LYS A 349 4.01 -2.66 15.90
C LYS A 349 2.94 -3.73 16.11
N VAL A 350 2.81 -4.22 17.34
CA VAL A 350 1.82 -5.24 17.71
C VAL A 350 0.40 -4.72 17.54
N ARG A 351 0.12 -3.47 18.00
CA ARG A 351 -1.18 -2.80 17.75
C ARG A 351 -1.50 -2.73 16.27
N GLY A 352 -0.53 -2.28 15.45
CA GLY A 352 -0.70 -2.19 14.00
C GLY A 352 -1.02 -3.54 13.36
N TRP A 353 -0.33 -4.62 13.74
CA TRP A 353 -0.59 -5.96 13.21
C TRP A 353 -1.95 -6.52 13.64
N ILE A 354 -2.35 -6.34 14.90
CA ILE A 354 -3.67 -6.75 15.41
C ILE A 354 -4.77 -5.95 14.70
N TYR A 355 -4.62 -4.63 14.59
CA TYR A 355 -5.59 -3.79 13.90
C TYR A 355 -5.76 -4.18 12.44
N TYR A 356 -4.64 -4.43 11.72
CA TYR A 356 -4.69 -4.73 10.29
C TYR A 356 -5.16 -6.17 10.01
N TYR A 357 -4.51 -7.16 10.61
CA TYR A 357 -4.80 -8.57 10.29
C TYR A 357 -5.91 -9.17 11.16
N GLY A 358 -6.00 -8.76 12.42
CA GLY A 358 -6.95 -9.29 13.38
C GLY A 358 -8.40 -8.91 13.07
N LYS A 359 -8.63 -7.74 12.46
CA LYS A 359 -9.97 -7.30 12.03
C LYS A 359 -10.63 -8.27 11.05
N VAL A 360 -9.85 -9.02 10.29
CA VAL A 360 -10.37 -10.02 9.32
C VAL A 360 -10.48 -11.40 9.97
N ARG A 361 -9.42 -11.89 10.62
CA ARG A 361 -9.41 -13.19 11.30
C ARG A 361 -8.37 -13.20 12.42
N MET A 362 -8.80 -12.92 13.64
CA MET A 362 -7.94 -12.80 14.82
C MET A 362 -7.18 -14.08 15.12
N SER A 363 -7.84 -15.25 15.06
CA SER A 363 -7.25 -16.54 15.42
C SER A 363 -5.97 -16.89 14.64
N GLU A 364 -5.86 -16.44 13.40
CA GLU A 364 -4.70 -16.75 12.54
C GLU A 364 -3.41 -15.99 12.97
N LEU A 365 -3.54 -15.00 13.85
CA LEU A 365 -2.38 -14.29 14.45
C LEU A 365 -1.68 -15.13 15.53
N HIS A 366 -2.26 -16.27 15.94
CA HIS A 366 -1.66 -17.18 16.91
C HIS A 366 -0.22 -17.59 16.54
N TYR A 367 0.03 -17.90 15.27
CA TYR A 367 1.37 -18.28 14.80
C TYR A 367 2.40 -17.17 14.98
N VAL A 368 2.01 -15.93 14.73
CA VAL A 368 2.87 -14.75 14.88
C VAL A 368 3.18 -14.49 16.35
N PHE A 369 2.17 -14.49 17.22
CA PHE A 369 2.35 -14.15 18.62
C PHE A 369 2.94 -15.29 19.45
N ARG A 370 2.76 -16.55 19.02
CA ARG A 370 3.54 -17.66 19.55
C ARG A 370 5.04 -17.46 19.28
N PHE A 371 5.42 -17.05 18.08
CA PHE A 371 6.82 -16.73 17.79
C PHE A 371 7.34 -15.58 18.67
N LEU A 372 6.56 -14.51 18.88
CA LEU A 372 6.92 -13.43 19.79
C LEU A 372 7.12 -13.94 21.22
N ASN A 373 6.19 -14.75 21.76
CA ASN A 373 6.30 -15.34 23.10
C ASN A 373 7.54 -16.23 23.24
N MET A 374 7.92 -16.97 22.21
CA MET A 374 9.18 -17.74 22.19
C MET A 374 10.42 -16.82 22.25
N ARG A 375 10.38 -15.65 21.61
CA ARG A 375 11.48 -14.66 21.67
C ARG A 375 11.56 -14.02 23.06
N LEU A 376 10.44 -13.77 23.72
CA LEU A 376 10.38 -13.30 25.11
C LEU A 376 10.88 -14.36 26.08
N ALA A 377 10.52 -15.63 25.92
CA ALA A 377 11.05 -16.74 26.71
C ALA A 377 12.59 -16.89 26.57
N LYS A 378 13.12 -16.68 25.35
CA LYS A 378 14.57 -16.61 25.14
C LYS A 378 15.22 -15.44 25.89
N TRP A 379 14.56 -14.28 25.95
CA TRP A 379 15.02 -13.16 26.76
C TRP A 379 15.04 -13.52 28.25
N VAL A 380 13.99 -14.18 28.79
CA VAL A 380 13.96 -14.66 30.19
C VAL A 380 15.18 -15.52 30.50
N ARG A 381 15.51 -16.49 29.62
CA ARG A 381 16.69 -17.35 29.76
C ARG A 381 18.00 -16.56 29.80
N ASN A 382 18.11 -15.57 28.95
CA ASN A 382 19.33 -14.77 28.86
C ASN A 382 19.49 -13.82 30.07
N LYS A 383 18.38 -13.27 30.58
CA LYS A 383 18.41 -12.34 31.72
C LYS A 383 18.64 -13.03 33.06
N TYR A 384 17.92 -14.11 33.32
CA TYR A 384 17.92 -14.72 34.65
C TYR A 384 18.82 -15.97 34.71
N ARG A 385 19.88 -15.92 35.57
CA ARG A 385 20.86 -17.01 35.74
C ARG A 385 20.19 -18.36 35.98
N ARG A 386 19.11 -18.41 36.82
CA ARG A 386 18.37 -19.62 37.21
C ARG A 386 17.75 -20.39 36.00
N PHE A 387 17.58 -19.74 34.82
CA PHE A 387 17.02 -20.38 33.63
C PHE A 387 18.08 -20.71 32.54
N ARG A 388 19.32 -20.24 32.67
CA ARG A 388 20.33 -20.38 31.58
C ARG A 388 20.63 -21.84 31.23
N ARG A 389 20.76 -22.73 32.26
CA ARG A 389 21.07 -24.14 32.07
C ARG A 389 19.84 -25.03 32.02
N LYS A 390 18.62 -24.51 32.27
CA LYS A 390 17.38 -25.27 32.23
C LYS A 390 16.79 -25.34 30.83
N HIS A 391 15.98 -26.35 30.56
CA HIS A 391 15.23 -26.47 29.31
C HIS A 391 14.38 -25.21 29.09
N TRP A 392 14.21 -24.79 27.83
CA TRP A 392 13.49 -23.55 27.46
C TRP A 392 12.07 -23.47 28.04
N PHE A 393 11.45 -24.63 28.26
CA PHE A 393 10.10 -24.75 28.80
C PHE A 393 9.92 -24.05 30.16
N TYR A 394 10.94 -24.08 31.03
CA TYR A 394 10.88 -23.41 32.36
C TYR A 394 10.79 -21.89 32.24
N ALA A 395 11.51 -21.30 31.30
CA ALA A 395 11.41 -19.86 31.00
C ALA A 395 10.06 -19.51 30.38
N TYR A 396 9.53 -20.38 29.54
CA TYR A 396 8.20 -20.22 28.95
C TYR A 396 7.08 -20.34 29.98
N LYS A 397 7.19 -21.30 30.91
CA LYS A 397 6.26 -21.46 32.03
C LYS A 397 6.29 -20.24 32.94
N TRP A 398 7.48 -19.71 33.28
CA TRP A 398 7.60 -18.47 34.05
C TRP A 398 6.92 -17.29 33.33
N LEU A 399 7.13 -17.16 32.04
CA LEU A 399 6.49 -16.10 31.24
C LEU A 399 4.96 -16.26 31.24
N ARG A 400 4.45 -17.50 31.22
CA ARG A 400 3.02 -17.80 31.32
C ARG A 400 2.43 -17.37 32.65
N GLU A 401 3.09 -17.66 33.76
CA GLU A 401 2.64 -17.22 35.09
C GLU A 401 2.69 -15.68 35.20
N THR A 402 3.73 -15.06 34.66
CA THR A 402 3.80 -13.59 34.58
C THR A 402 2.64 -13.01 33.75
N ALA A 403 2.25 -13.66 32.65
CA ALA A 403 1.13 -13.23 31.83
C ALA A 403 -0.24 -13.44 32.48
N LYS A 404 -0.36 -14.35 33.46
CA LYS A 404 -1.56 -14.48 34.31
C LYS A 404 -1.65 -13.31 35.30
N GLN A 405 -0.54 -12.99 35.98
CA GLN A 405 -0.48 -11.88 36.97
C GLN A 405 -0.64 -10.50 36.29
N TYR A 406 -0.04 -10.31 35.10
CA TYR A 406 -0.04 -9.03 34.38
C TYR A 406 -0.59 -9.18 32.95
N PRO A 407 -1.89 -9.52 32.77
CA PRO A 407 -2.47 -9.84 31.49
C PRO A 407 -2.45 -8.70 30.49
N ASN A 408 -2.31 -7.47 30.97
CA ASN A 408 -2.31 -6.24 30.16
C ASN A 408 -0.90 -5.72 29.82
N MET A 409 0.17 -6.39 30.28
CA MET A 409 1.55 -5.93 30.08
C MET A 409 1.92 -5.84 28.60
N PHE A 410 1.63 -6.89 27.82
CA PHE A 410 1.84 -6.89 26.39
C PHE A 410 0.51 -6.75 25.65
N VAL A 411 0.51 -5.97 24.55
CA VAL A 411 -0.70 -5.74 23.76
C VAL A 411 -1.33 -7.07 23.29
N HIS A 412 -0.54 -8.04 22.78
CA HIS A 412 -1.07 -9.32 22.30
C HIS A 412 -1.63 -10.21 23.42
N TRP A 413 -1.16 -10.07 24.69
CA TRP A 413 -1.72 -10.81 25.83
C TRP A 413 -3.13 -10.36 26.15
N ARG A 414 -3.46 -9.05 25.99
CA ARG A 414 -4.83 -8.51 26.15
C ARG A 414 -5.81 -9.16 25.21
N TYR A 415 -5.34 -9.57 24.01
CA TYR A 415 -6.14 -10.23 22.99
C TYR A 415 -6.13 -11.76 23.09
N GLY A 416 -5.65 -12.32 24.21
CA GLY A 416 -5.66 -13.77 24.47
C GLY A 416 -4.45 -14.54 23.95
N PHE A 417 -3.48 -13.90 23.30
CA PHE A 417 -2.27 -14.57 22.79
C PHE A 417 -1.18 -14.70 23.86
N LYS A 418 -1.56 -15.24 25.02
CA LYS A 418 -0.65 -15.50 26.15
C LYS A 418 0.29 -16.66 25.84
N PRO A 419 1.47 -16.76 26.54
CA PRO A 419 2.38 -17.90 26.46
C PRO A 419 1.76 -19.25 26.81
#